data_81bb047543b48dbc85161920fd6ff079
#
_entry.id   81bb047543b48dbc85161920fd6ff079
#
_cell.length_a   1.000
_cell.length_b   1.000
_cell.length_c   1.000
_cell.angle_alpha   90.00
_cell.angle_beta   90.00
_cell.angle_gamma   90.00
#
_symmetry.space_group_name_H-M   'P 1'
#
loop_
_entity.id
_entity.type
_entity.pdbx_description
1 polymer ?
#
loop_
_entity_poly.entity_id
_entity_poly.type
_entity_poly.pdbx_seq_one_letter_code
_entity_poly.pdbx_strand_id
1 'polypeptide(L)'
;GYQDRAIELCGTHKPSGPYRSGKYSAYEGGSAVPFIVYWPEGAAQGMTSDALGSLIDMPASLASLSDVALQPAEAHDSQNHITTWLGRDTRPRDYAISMASNRSLTLRTQHYKYISPSDGGPMITWGPKIETGYRPTPQLYDLSKSAYEQTDIAKERPKLLQRLQRLLGEVRGGK
;
A
#
# COMPACT_ATOMS: atom_id res chain seq x y z
N GLY A 1 -3.21 6.56 -15.12
CA GLY A 1 -3.76 7.75 -14.48
C GLY A 1 -5.19 8.01 -14.90
N TYR A 2 -5.94 8.67 -14.05
CA TYR A 2 -7.30 9.08 -14.38
C TYR A 2 -7.26 10.28 -15.33
N GLN A 3 -7.97 10.17 -16.42
CA GLN A 3 -8.45 11.33 -17.17
C GLN A 3 -9.80 11.76 -16.63
N ASP A 4 -10.16 13.02 -16.84
CA ASP A 4 -11.51 13.49 -16.57
C ASP A 4 -12.54 12.56 -17.23
N ARG A 5 -13.56 12.18 -16.49
CA ARG A 5 -14.62 11.26 -16.94
C ARG A 5 -14.17 9.79 -17.18
N ALA A 6 -12.93 9.40 -16.85
CA ALA A 6 -12.49 8.01 -17.08
C ALA A 6 -13.40 6.97 -16.41
N ILE A 7 -13.88 7.26 -15.18
CA ILE A 7 -14.80 6.39 -14.44
C ILE A 7 -16.17 6.33 -15.14
N GLU A 8 -16.68 7.46 -15.60
CA GLU A 8 -17.95 7.53 -16.33
C GLU A 8 -17.90 6.78 -17.65
N LEU A 9 -16.79 6.89 -18.38
CA LEU A 9 -16.59 6.22 -19.67
C LEU A 9 -16.39 4.71 -19.54
N CYS A 10 -15.95 4.23 -18.39
CA CYS A 10 -15.76 2.81 -18.12
C CYS A 10 -17.08 2.05 -17.81
N GLY A 11 -18.22 2.73 -17.75
CA GLY A 11 -19.53 2.14 -17.45
C GLY A 11 -19.53 1.45 -16.08
N THR A 12 -19.74 0.14 -16.04
CA THR A 12 -19.74 -0.65 -14.80
C THR A 12 -18.35 -1.11 -14.36
N HIS A 13 -17.32 -0.89 -15.17
CA HIS A 13 -15.95 -1.27 -14.84
C HIS A 13 -15.41 -0.44 -13.67
N LYS A 14 -14.80 -1.13 -12.71
CA LYS A 14 -14.14 -0.50 -11.54
C LYS A 14 -12.62 -0.58 -11.70
N PRO A 15 -11.95 0.49 -12.11
CA PRO A 15 -10.50 0.46 -12.35
C PRO A 15 -9.65 0.05 -11.15
N SER A 16 -10.14 0.32 -9.94
CA SER A 16 -9.49 -0.11 -8.68
C SER A 16 -9.98 -1.48 -8.18
N GLY A 17 -10.76 -2.20 -8.99
CA GLY A 17 -11.36 -3.48 -8.60
C GLY A 17 -12.24 -3.35 -7.35
N PRO A 18 -12.02 -4.18 -6.33
CA PRO A 18 -12.78 -4.15 -5.09
C PRO A 18 -12.34 -3.05 -4.12
N TYR A 19 -11.21 -2.39 -4.36
CA TYR A 19 -10.63 -1.45 -3.42
C TYR A 19 -11.38 -0.13 -3.40
N ARG A 20 -11.46 0.47 -2.20
CA ARG A 20 -12.08 1.77 -2.01
C ARG A 20 -11.27 2.86 -2.71
N SER A 21 -11.97 3.76 -3.38
CA SER A 21 -11.41 4.94 -4.01
C SER A 21 -10.43 4.61 -5.17
N GLY A 22 -9.37 5.40 -5.36
CA GLY A 22 -8.44 5.26 -6.48
C GLY A 22 -7.22 6.15 -6.33
N LYS A 23 -6.51 6.39 -7.42
CA LYS A 23 -5.32 7.25 -7.46
C LYS A 23 -5.52 8.54 -6.67
N TYR A 24 -4.51 8.98 -5.93
CA TYR A 24 -4.48 10.10 -4.99
C TYR A 24 -5.04 9.80 -3.58
N SER A 25 -5.76 8.71 -3.39
CA SER A 25 -6.39 8.36 -2.13
C SER A 25 -5.42 7.74 -1.13
N ALA A 26 -5.73 7.90 0.16
CA ALA A 26 -5.10 7.17 1.25
C ALA A 26 -5.63 5.72 1.38
N TYR A 27 -6.76 5.40 0.76
CA TYR A 27 -7.33 4.04 0.75
C TYR A 27 -6.58 3.10 -0.19
N GLU A 28 -6.84 1.79 -0.09
CA GLU A 28 -6.16 0.76 -0.89
C GLU A 28 -6.25 1.01 -2.40
N GLY A 29 -7.37 1.53 -2.91
CA GLY A 29 -7.48 1.89 -4.32
C GLY A 29 -6.46 2.95 -4.79
N GLY A 30 -5.84 3.68 -3.87
CA GLY A 30 -4.79 4.65 -4.19
C GLY A 30 -3.37 4.08 -4.17
N SER A 31 -3.15 2.93 -3.52
CA SER A 31 -1.82 2.36 -3.28
C SER A 31 -1.66 0.91 -3.73
N ALA A 32 -2.73 0.11 -3.70
CA ALA A 32 -2.67 -1.27 -4.16
C ALA A 32 -2.60 -1.32 -5.69
N VAL A 33 -1.60 -2.03 -6.20
CA VAL A 33 -1.38 -2.22 -7.64
C VAL A 33 -1.17 -3.71 -7.94
N PRO A 34 -1.57 -4.18 -9.13
CA PRO A 34 -1.21 -5.53 -9.57
C PRO A 34 0.31 -5.68 -9.62
N PHE A 35 0.81 -6.80 -9.08
CA PHE A 35 2.21 -7.20 -9.20
C PHE A 35 2.25 -8.62 -9.74
N ILE A 36 2.79 -8.79 -10.95
CA ILE A 36 2.81 -10.06 -11.67
C ILE A 36 4.24 -10.35 -12.08
N VAL A 37 4.72 -11.53 -11.72
CA VAL A 37 6.03 -12.03 -12.14
C VAL A 37 5.83 -13.16 -13.15
N TYR A 38 6.41 -13.00 -14.33
CA TYR A 38 6.46 -14.01 -15.36
C TYR A 38 7.93 -14.34 -15.68
N TRP A 39 8.34 -15.51 -15.26
CA TRP A 39 9.68 -16.05 -15.54
C TRP A 39 9.60 -17.58 -15.59
N PRO A 40 9.41 -18.16 -16.79
CA PRO A 40 9.12 -19.59 -16.94
C PRO A 40 10.12 -20.55 -16.28
N GLU A 41 11.41 -20.19 -16.28
CA GLU A 41 12.48 -21.04 -15.76
C GLU A 41 12.91 -20.67 -14.32
N GLY A 42 12.49 -19.54 -13.80
CA GLY A 42 12.98 -19.01 -12.52
C GLY A 42 11.94 -18.86 -11.43
N ALA A 43 10.66 -18.67 -11.78
CA ALA A 43 9.57 -18.48 -10.84
C ALA A 43 8.63 -19.69 -10.79
N ALA A 44 8.02 -19.93 -9.65
CA ALA A 44 6.96 -20.92 -9.52
C ALA A 44 5.75 -20.50 -10.36
N GLN A 45 5.20 -21.47 -11.11
CA GLN A 45 4.08 -21.20 -12.02
C GLN A 45 2.74 -21.35 -11.32
N GLY A 46 1.76 -20.53 -11.72
CA GLY A 46 0.39 -20.60 -11.22
C GLY A 46 0.24 -20.26 -9.74
N MET A 47 1.21 -19.59 -9.14
CA MET A 47 1.19 -19.20 -7.74
C MET A 47 0.52 -17.84 -7.54
N THR A 48 -0.19 -17.70 -6.42
CA THR A 48 -0.67 -16.43 -5.89
C THR A 48 -0.13 -16.27 -4.48
N SER A 49 0.30 -15.07 -4.12
CA SER A 49 0.81 -14.76 -2.77
C SER A 49 0.06 -13.57 -2.20
N ASP A 50 -0.37 -13.69 -0.93
CA ASP A 50 -0.96 -12.61 -0.15
C ASP A 50 0.09 -11.87 0.69
N ALA A 51 1.38 -12.19 0.53
CA ALA A 51 2.45 -11.54 1.27
C ALA A 51 2.50 -10.04 0.95
N LEU A 52 2.50 -9.21 1.99
CA LEU A 52 2.65 -7.77 1.84
C LEU A 52 4.01 -7.46 1.19
N GLY A 53 3.98 -6.75 0.08
CA GLY A 53 5.15 -6.24 -0.63
C GLY A 53 5.02 -4.76 -0.94
N SER A 54 6.10 -4.16 -1.42
CA SER A 54 6.11 -2.78 -1.87
C SER A 54 7.01 -2.64 -3.10
N LEU A 55 6.66 -1.75 -4.03
CA LEU A 55 7.51 -1.47 -5.19
C LEU A 55 8.88 -0.89 -4.82
N ILE A 56 9.02 -0.33 -3.61
CA ILE A 56 10.34 0.12 -3.11
C ILE A 56 11.31 -1.04 -2.89
N ASP A 57 10.84 -2.28 -2.89
CA ASP A 57 11.66 -3.49 -2.72
C ASP A 57 12.31 -3.96 -4.03
N MET A 58 11.93 -3.36 -5.16
CA MET A 58 12.50 -3.73 -6.45
C MET A 58 14.01 -3.57 -6.53
N PRO A 59 14.62 -2.47 -6.07
CA PRO A 59 16.09 -2.32 -6.14
C PRO A 59 16.83 -3.43 -5.41
N ALA A 60 16.51 -3.70 -4.13
CA ALA A 60 17.21 -4.74 -3.36
C ALA A 60 16.95 -6.14 -3.90
N SER A 61 15.71 -6.42 -4.35
CA SER A 61 15.34 -7.73 -4.88
C SER A 61 16.00 -8.00 -6.24
N LEU A 62 16.03 -7.02 -7.14
CA LEU A 62 16.67 -7.18 -8.45
C LEU A 62 18.19 -7.19 -8.35
N ALA A 63 18.77 -6.39 -7.45
CA ALA A 63 20.20 -6.43 -7.16
C ALA A 63 20.62 -7.84 -6.67
N SER A 64 19.85 -8.41 -5.75
CA SER A 64 20.08 -9.78 -5.27
C SER A 64 19.92 -10.83 -6.39
N LEU A 65 18.97 -10.65 -7.30
CA LEU A 65 18.78 -11.55 -8.44
C LEU A 65 19.96 -11.51 -9.42
N SER A 66 20.62 -10.36 -9.53
CA SER A 66 21.72 -10.11 -10.46
C SER A 66 23.10 -10.22 -9.80
N ASP A 67 23.18 -10.70 -8.55
CA ASP A 67 24.41 -10.78 -7.74
C ASP A 67 25.15 -9.42 -7.63
N VAL A 68 24.40 -8.31 -7.59
CA VAL A 68 24.91 -6.96 -7.42
C VAL A 68 24.78 -6.54 -5.95
N ALA A 69 25.91 -6.14 -5.35
CA ALA A 69 25.90 -5.59 -3.99
C ALA A 69 25.50 -4.10 -4.03
N LEU A 70 24.43 -3.74 -3.30
CA LEU A 70 24.06 -2.35 -3.07
C LEU A 70 24.93 -1.75 -1.96
N GLN A 71 25.31 -0.48 -2.12
CA GLN A 71 25.96 0.26 -1.05
C GLN A 71 24.95 0.61 0.06
N PRO A 72 25.38 0.79 1.33
CA PRO A 72 24.45 1.05 2.44
C PRO A 72 23.53 2.26 2.26
N ALA A 73 23.92 3.25 1.47
CA ALA A 73 23.12 4.44 1.18
C ALA A 73 22.19 4.28 -0.04
N GLU A 74 22.35 3.19 -0.80
CA GLU A 74 21.51 2.90 -1.96
C GLU A 74 20.26 2.13 -1.54
N ALA A 75 19.11 2.57 -2.02
CA ALA A 75 17.82 1.93 -1.77
C ALA A 75 17.55 1.64 -0.27
N HIS A 76 17.81 2.62 0.60
CA HIS A 76 17.79 2.51 2.06
C HIS A 76 16.54 1.81 2.64
N ASP A 77 15.37 2.08 2.09
CA ASP A 77 14.09 1.47 2.55
C ASP A 77 13.73 0.16 1.83
N SER A 78 14.56 -0.27 0.88
CA SER A 78 14.33 -1.45 0.07
C SER A 78 14.71 -2.72 0.81
N GLN A 79 13.85 -3.72 0.77
CA GLN A 79 14.10 -5.05 1.34
C GLN A 79 14.16 -6.09 0.21
N ASN A 80 15.01 -7.10 0.38
CA ASN A 80 15.07 -8.18 -0.60
C ASN A 80 13.91 -9.16 -0.39
N HIS A 81 13.00 -9.20 -1.33
CA HIS A 81 11.85 -10.11 -1.40
C HIS A 81 11.86 -11.02 -2.63
N ILE A 82 13.01 -11.21 -3.27
CA ILE A 82 13.09 -11.98 -4.51
C ILE A 82 12.57 -13.40 -4.36
N THR A 83 12.85 -14.07 -3.25
CA THR A 83 12.37 -15.43 -2.99
C THR A 83 10.85 -15.51 -2.89
N THR A 84 10.22 -14.51 -2.27
CA THR A 84 8.75 -14.36 -2.20
C THR A 84 8.17 -14.10 -3.58
N TRP A 85 8.79 -13.23 -4.36
CA TRP A 85 8.31 -12.90 -5.72
C TRP A 85 8.46 -14.05 -6.70
N LEU A 86 9.44 -14.91 -6.49
CA LEU A 86 9.62 -16.13 -7.30
C LEU A 86 8.79 -17.32 -6.78
N GLY A 87 7.94 -17.11 -5.78
CA GLY A 87 7.08 -18.15 -5.22
C GLY A 87 7.81 -19.22 -4.42
N ARG A 88 9.01 -18.93 -3.90
CA ARG A 88 9.84 -19.88 -3.14
C ARG A 88 9.63 -19.78 -1.63
N ASP A 89 9.08 -18.68 -1.16
CA ASP A 89 8.64 -18.47 0.22
C ASP A 89 7.40 -17.55 0.27
N THR A 90 6.93 -17.22 1.48
CA THR A 90 5.76 -16.38 1.71
C THR A 90 6.06 -15.27 2.72
N ARG A 91 7.32 -14.81 2.79
CA ARG A 91 7.73 -13.81 3.77
C ARG A 91 7.22 -12.41 3.39
N PRO A 92 6.27 -11.83 4.16
CA PRO A 92 5.79 -10.48 3.93
C PRO A 92 6.77 -9.43 4.46
N ARG A 93 6.60 -8.19 4.04
CA ARG A 93 7.08 -7.04 4.80
C ARG A 93 6.33 -6.92 6.12
N ASP A 94 6.99 -6.42 7.15
CA ASP A 94 6.31 -6.09 8.42
C ASP A 94 5.31 -4.95 8.22
N TYR A 95 5.68 -3.96 7.39
CA TYR A 95 4.82 -2.84 7.02
C TYR A 95 5.24 -2.24 5.67
N ALA A 96 4.30 -1.55 5.03
CA ALA A 96 4.53 -0.66 3.90
C ALA A 96 3.96 0.72 4.21
N ILE A 97 4.68 1.78 3.84
CA ILE A 97 4.25 3.16 3.99
C ILE A 97 3.96 3.74 2.62
N SER A 98 2.86 4.44 2.49
CA SER A 98 2.56 5.24 1.32
C SER A 98 2.05 6.62 1.71
N MET A 99 2.14 7.55 0.76
CA MET A 99 1.68 8.91 0.93
C MET A 99 0.60 9.20 -0.10
N ALA A 100 -0.55 9.64 0.38
CA ALA A 100 -1.61 10.14 -0.48
C ALA A 100 -1.33 11.57 -0.97
N SER A 101 -2.14 12.08 -1.89
CA SER A 101 -2.13 13.50 -2.21
C SER A 101 -2.38 14.30 -0.92
N ASN A 102 -1.87 15.54 -0.83
CA ASN A 102 -1.92 16.38 0.38
C ASN A 102 -1.20 15.80 1.62
N ARG A 103 -0.31 14.81 1.42
CA ARG A 103 0.64 14.32 2.42
C ARG A 103 0.05 13.50 3.58
N SER A 104 -1.19 13.01 3.48
CA SER A 104 -1.65 12.00 4.43
C SER A 104 -0.79 10.73 4.29
N LEU A 105 -0.26 10.23 5.40
CA LEU A 105 0.55 9.02 5.43
C LEU A 105 -0.30 7.83 5.81
N THR A 106 -0.01 6.70 5.19
CA THR A 106 -0.60 5.42 5.52
C THR A 106 0.48 4.45 5.94
N LEU A 107 0.16 3.61 6.92
CA LEU A 107 0.98 2.46 7.30
C LEU A 107 0.13 1.21 7.17
N ARG A 108 0.56 0.32 6.29
CA ARG A 108 -0.08 -0.96 5.96
C ARG A 108 0.75 -2.09 6.56
N THR A 109 0.14 -2.95 7.37
CA THR A 109 0.67 -4.25 7.77
C THR A 109 -0.05 -5.36 7.02
N GLN A 110 0.27 -6.62 7.23
CA GLN A 110 -0.40 -7.74 6.55
C GLN A 110 -1.94 -7.68 6.67
N HIS A 111 -2.47 -7.23 7.81
CA HIS A 111 -3.91 -7.26 8.09
C HIS A 111 -4.54 -5.90 8.36
N TYR A 112 -3.76 -4.89 8.71
CA TYR A 112 -4.30 -3.60 9.15
C TYR A 112 -3.74 -2.45 8.34
N LYS A 113 -4.56 -1.43 8.18
CA LYS A 113 -4.13 -0.16 7.61
C LYS A 113 -4.48 0.98 8.54
N TYR A 114 -3.46 1.74 8.89
CA TYR A 114 -3.53 3.00 9.60
C TYR A 114 -3.43 4.15 8.60
N ILE A 115 -4.28 5.18 8.77
CA ILE A 115 -4.20 6.44 8.02
C ILE A 115 -4.03 7.58 9.02
N SER A 116 -2.99 8.39 8.82
CA SER A 116 -2.70 9.53 9.69
C SER A 116 -3.76 10.62 9.57
N PRO A 117 -4.00 11.40 10.64
CA PRO A 117 -4.85 12.59 10.55
C PRO A 117 -4.35 13.56 9.48
N SER A 118 -5.28 14.26 8.87
CA SER A 118 -4.98 15.37 7.99
C SER A 118 -6.14 16.38 7.99
N ASP A 119 -5.85 17.58 7.55
CA ASP A 119 -6.79 18.69 7.34
C ASP A 119 -7.16 18.89 5.87
N GLY A 120 -6.75 17.96 5.01
CA GLY A 120 -7.06 17.98 3.58
C GLY A 120 -8.55 17.82 3.27
N GLY A 121 -8.95 18.15 2.05
CA GLY A 121 -10.31 17.96 1.58
C GLY A 121 -10.68 16.47 1.45
N PRO A 122 -11.96 16.11 1.72
CA PRO A 122 -12.42 14.73 1.64
C PRO A 122 -12.48 14.17 0.22
N MET A 123 -12.51 15.05 -0.77
CA MET A 123 -12.62 14.70 -2.19
C MET A 123 -11.61 15.45 -3.03
N ILE A 124 -11.08 14.80 -4.06
CA ILE A 124 -10.45 15.49 -5.18
C ILE A 124 -11.59 16.18 -5.96
N THR A 125 -11.52 17.50 -6.09
CA THR A 125 -12.60 18.31 -6.70
C THR A 125 -12.50 18.44 -8.21
N TRP A 126 -11.33 18.09 -8.76
CA TRP A 126 -11.07 18.07 -10.20
C TRP A 126 -11.03 16.63 -10.72
N GLY A 127 -11.34 16.43 -11.99
CA GLY A 127 -11.38 15.10 -12.60
C GLY A 127 -12.44 14.18 -11.99
N PRO A 128 -12.12 12.92 -11.75
CA PRO A 128 -13.08 11.88 -11.40
C PRO A 128 -13.62 11.92 -9.95
N LYS A 129 -13.49 12.99 -9.21
CA LYS A 129 -14.02 13.14 -7.84
C LYS A 129 -13.65 11.98 -6.91
N ILE A 130 -12.35 11.78 -6.71
CA ILE A 130 -11.82 10.70 -5.88
C ILE A 130 -11.95 11.05 -4.39
N GLU A 131 -12.48 10.13 -3.59
CA GLU A 131 -12.46 10.21 -2.13
C GLU A 131 -11.00 10.09 -1.63
N THR A 132 -10.52 11.09 -0.91
CA THR A 132 -9.09 11.19 -0.55
C THR A 132 -8.70 10.34 0.65
N GLY A 133 -9.64 10.05 1.54
CA GLY A 133 -9.37 9.41 2.83
C GLY A 133 -8.86 10.37 3.91
N TYR A 134 -8.87 11.68 3.68
CA TYR A 134 -8.43 12.65 4.67
C TYR A 134 -9.48 12.87 5.76
N ARG A 135 -9.04 12.76 7.02
CA ARG A 135 -9.86 13.06 8.19
C ARG A 135 -9.01 13.76 9.26
N PRO A 136 -9.62 14.59 10.11
CA PRO A 136 -8.91 15.25 11.22
C PRO A 136 -8.53 14.28 12.34
N THR A 137 -9.08 13.06 12.31
CA THR A 137 -8.78 12.00 13.27
C THR A 137 -8.10 10.81 12.58
N PRO A 138 -7.26 10.06 13.30
CA PRO A 138 -6.63 8.86 12.75
C PRO A 138 -7.69 7.80 12.42
N GLN A 139 -7.42 6.98 11.42
CA GLN A 139 -8.29 5.91 10.95
C GLN A 139 -7.56 4.57 11.05
N LEU A 140 -8.31 3.50 11.28
CA LEU A 140 -7.79 2.14 11.34
C LEU A 140 -8.76 1.17 10.67
N TYR A 141 -8.25 0.37 9.75
CA TYR A 141 -9.04 -0.61 9.00
C TYR A 141 -8.47 -2.02 9.17
N ASP A 142 -9.36 -3.02 9.29
CA ASP A 142 -9.02 -4.45 9.30
C ASP A 142 -9.23 -5.01 7.90
N LEU A 143 -8.15 -5.13 7.16
CA LEU A 143 -8.18 -5.59 5.76
C LEU A 143 -8.35 -7.11 5.64
N SER A 144 -8.16 -7.87 6.73
CA SER A 144 -8.47 -9.30 6.75
C SER A 144 -9.97 -9.57 6.73
N LYS A 145 -10.77 -8.60 7.20
CA LYS A 145 -12.23 -8.68 7.17
C LYS A 145 -12.83 -8.08 5.91
N SER A 146 -12.26 -7.00 5.44
CA SER A 146 -12.74 -6.32 4.24
C SER A 146 -11.65 -5.45 3.61
N ALA A 147 -11.29 -5.77 2.38
CA ALA A 147 -10.40 -4.96 1.55
C ALA A 147 -11.03 -3.61 1.13
N TYR A 148 -12.33 -3.41 1.41
CA TYR A 148 -13.08 -2.21 1.02
C TYR A 148 -12.93 -1.03 1.98
N GLU A 149 -12.29 -1.21 3.14
CA GLU A 149 -12.06 -0.13 4.13
C GLU A 149 -13.34 0.63 4.51
N GLN A 150 -14.46 -0.09 4.71
CA GLN A 150 -15.76 0.52 5.02
C GLN A 150 -15.92 0.85 6.49
N THR A 151 -15.34 0.03 7.37
CA THR A 151 -15.51 0.15 8.81
C THR A 151 -14.22 0.62 9.47
N ASP A 152 -14.25 1.85 10.00
CA ASP A 152 -13.16 2.40 10.79
C ASP A 152 -13.24 1.88 12.24
N ILE A 153 -12.28 1.04 12.62
CA ILE A 153 -12.20 0.39 13.94
C ILE A 153 -11.28 1.13 14.93
N ALA A 154 -10.89 2.37 14.64
CA ALA A 154 -9.96 3.14 15.48
C ALA A 154 -10.43 3.25 16.94
N LYS A 155 -11.73 3.50 17.15
CA LYS A 155 -12.33 3.59 18.48
C LYS A 155 -12.44 2.24 19.21
N GLU A 156 -12.60 1.16 18.45
CA GLU A 156 -12.76 -0.21 18.99
C GLU A 156 -11.40 -0.84 19.35
N ARG A 157 -10.33 -0.39 18.70
CA ARG A 157 -8.98 -0.94 18.84
C ARG A 157 -7.92 0.12 19.19
N PRO A 158 -8.10 0.88 20.30
CA PRO A 158 -7.22 2.01 20.62
C PRO A 158 -5.77 1.61 20.86
N LYS A 159 -5.50 0.45 21.44
CA LYS A 159 -4.14 -0.06 21.66
C LYS A 159 -3.41 -0.37 20.34
N LEU A 160 -4.12 -0.96 19.38
CA LEU A 160 -3.57 -1.25 18.05
C LEU A 160 -3.32 0.06 17.28
N LEU A 161 -4.27 0.99 17.33
CA LEU A 161 -4.13 2.31 16.74
C LEU A 161 -2.85 3.01 17.24
N GLN A 162 -2.66 3.09 18.56
CA GLN A 162 -1.49 3.69 19.18
C GLN A 162 -0.17 3.01 18.77
N ARG A 163 -0.19 1.66 18.67
CA ARG A 163 0.98 0.90 18.22
C ARG A 163 1.39 1.28 16.79
N LEU A 164 0.44 1.33 15.85
CA LEU A 164 0.73 1.65 14.45
C LEU A 164 1.09 3.12 14.27
N GLN A 165 0.49 4.01 15.05
CA GLN A 165 0.84 5.42 15.08
C GLN A 165 2.28 5.64 15.57
N ARG A 166 2.69 4.92 16.64
CA ARG A 166 4.07 4.95 17.14
C ARG A 166 5.04 4.43 16.09
N LEU A 167 4.75 3.26 15.49
CA LEU A 167 5.59 2.68 14.44
C LEU A 167 5.80 3.65 13.27
N LEU A 168 4.74 4.31 12.81
CA LEU A 168 4.86 5.33 11.77
C LEU A 168 5.75 6.50 12.21
N GLY A 169 5.65 6.92 13.47
CA GLY A 169 6.50 7.96 14.05
C GLY A 169 7.97 7.57 14.10
N GLU A 170 8.28 6.36 14.52
CA GLU A 170 9.63 5.81 14.59
C GLU A 170 10.29 5.75 13.21
N VAL A 171 9.55 5.23 12.21
CA VAL A 171 10.07 5.16 10.83
C VAL A 171 10.34 6.54 10.25
N ARG A 172 9.47 7.52 10.50
CA ARG A 172 9.69 8.92 10.07
C ARG A 172 10.86 9.60 10.77
N GLY A 173 11.12 9.24 12.01
CA GLY A 173 12.22 9.80 12.81
C GLY A 173 13.61 9.30 12.41
N GLY A 174 13.73 8.38 11.47
CA GLY A 174 15.02 7.92 10.94
C GLY A 174 15.80 7.05 11.93
N LYS A 175 15.14 6.14 12.64
CA LYS A 175 15.83 5.10 13.44
C LYS A 175 16.01 3.83 12.64
#